data_6c53494f83f1e48d461d00636b61c787
#
_entry.id   6c53494f83f1e48d461d00636b61c787
#
_cell.length_a   1.000
_cell.length_b   1.000
_cell.length_c   1.000
_cell.angle_alpha   90.00
_cell.angle_beta   90.00
_cell.angle_gamma   90.00
#
_symmetry.space_group_name_H-M   'P 1'
#
loop_
_entity.id
_entity.type
_entity.pdbx_description
1 polymer ?
#
loop_
_entity_poly.entity_id
_entity_poly.type
_entity_poly.pdbx_seq_one_letter_code
_entity_poly.pdbx_strand_id
1 'polypeptide(L)'
;MTKQELKTRIGMGFFSCEWIKKIGRVGKIKRGILGGYAWRHTNNPIPSNVKEHRDYVLVYRVGNGLLPEHTRWANVNPNTITKFNGVQV
;
A
#
# COMPACT_ATOMS: atom_id res chain seq x y z
N MET A 1 -0.73 -4.12 -13.88
CA MET A 1 -0.33 -2.71 -14.10
C MET A 1 1.11 -2.49 -13.66
N THR A 2 1.75 -1.45 -14.16
CA THR A 2 3.12 -1.12 -13.75
C THR A 2 3.13 -0.40 -12.41
N LYS A 3 4.31 -0.31 -11.79
CA LYS A 3 4.51 0.44 -10.55
C LYS A 3 4.08 1.90 -10.72
N GLN A 4 4.47 2.53 -11.84
CA GLN A 4 4.12 3.92 -12.10
C GLN A 4 2.62 4.11 -12.33
N GLU A 5 1.97 3.17 -13.04
CA GLU A 5 0.52 3.22 -13.23
C GLU A 5 -0.22 3.13 -11.90
N LEU A 6 0.22 2.25 -11.02
CA LEU A 6 -0.40 2.11 -9.71
C LEU A 6 -0.24 3.40 -8.89
N LYS A 7 0.96 3.97 -8.86
CA LYS A 7 1.20 5.24 -8.15
C LYS A 7 0.33 6.36 -8.71
N THR A 8 0.20 6.44 -10.02
CA THR A 8 -0.62 7.46 -10.69
C THR A 8 -2.10 7.29 -10.33
N ARG A 9 -2.59 6.06 -10.32
CA ARG A 9 -4.00 5.78 -9.97
C ARG A 9 -4.30 6.10 -8.52
N ILE A 10 -3.38 5.80 -7.60
CA ILE A 10 -3.56 6.10 -6.19
C ILE A 10 -3.52 7.61 -5.96
N GLY A 11 -2.54 8.30 -6.55
CA GLY A 11 -2.35 9.72 -6.37
C GLY A 11 -2.08 10.07 -4.91
N MET A 12 -2.67 11.17 -4.44
CA MET A 12 -2.49 11.68 -3.08
C MET A 12 -3.59 11.24 -2.12
N GLY A 13 -4.60 10.54 -2.61
CA GLY A 13 -5.78 10.19 -1.84
C GLY A 13 -5.73 8.78 -1.26
N PHE A 14 -6.86 8.40 -0.67
CA PHE A 14 -7.04 7.06 -0.14
C PHE A 14 -7.44 6.10 -1.24
N PHE A 15 -7.10 4.82 -1.03
CA PHE A 15 -7.48 3.76 -1.95
C PHE A 15 -7.66 2.46 -1.19
N SER A 16 -8.28 1.49 -1.86
CA SER A 16 -8.34 0.11 -1.41
C SER A 16 -7.84 -0.80 -2.51
N CYS A 17 -7.28 -1.95 -2.15
CA CYS A 17 -6.86 -2.93 -3.15
C CYS A 17 -6.76 -4.33 -2.55
N GLU A 18 -6.74 -5.32 -3.45
CA GLU A 18 -6.39 -6.69 -3.15
C GLU A 18 -5.33 -7.13 -4.16
N TRP A 19 -4.34 -7.87 -3.68
CA TRP A 19 -3.27 -8.40 -4.54
C TRP A 19 -2.83 -9.77 -4.04
N ILE A 20 -2.13 -10.50 -4.90
CA ILE A 20 -1.56 -11.79 -4.51
C ILE A 20 -0.13 -11.53 -4.00
N LYS A 21 0.10 -11.89 -2.74
CA LYS A 21 1.42 -11.77 -2.11
C LYS A 21 2.38 -12.79 -2.68
N LYS A 22 3.68 -12.55 -2.51
CA LYS A 22 4.74 -13.46 -2.95
C LYS A 22 4.56 -14.89 -2.42
N ILE A 23 4.00 -15.04 -1.21
CA ILE A 23 3.73 -16.35 -0.60
C ILE A 23 2.42 -16.98 -1.08
N GLY A 24 1.74 -16.39 -2.07
CA GLY A 24 0.51 -16.92 -2.66
C GLY A 24 -0.78 -16.53 -1.93
N ARG A 25 -0.70 -15.85 -0.80
CA ARG A 25 -1.87 -15.41 -0.05
C ARG A 25 -2.40 -14.08 -0.60
N VAL A 26 -3.70 -13.86 -0.43
CA VAL A 26 -4.32 -12.60 -0.82
C VAL A 26 -4.01 -11.54 0.23
N GLY A 27 -3.42 -10.42 -0.22
CA GLY A 27 -3.28 -9.24 0.60
C GLY A 27 -4.44 -8.30 0.37
N LYS A 28 -4.91 -7.64 1.44
CA LYS A 28 -6.02 -6.68 1.37
C LYS A 28 -5.65 -5.40 2.09
N ILE A 29 -5.95 -4.28 1.45
CA ILE A 29 -5.88 -2.96 2.07
C ILE A 29 -7.25 -2.33 1.93
N LYS A 30 -7.92 -2.12 3.07
CA LYS A 30 -9.25 -1.49 3.07
C LYS A 30 -9.17 0.01 2.86
N ARG A 31 -8.16 0.64 3.43
CA ARG A 31 -7.90 2.05 3.28
C ARG A 31 -6.42 2.30 3.39
N GLY A 32 -5.82 2.73 2.31
CA GLY A 32 -4.39 2.97 2.23
C GLY A 32 -4.05 4.29 1.59
N ILE A 33 -2.79 4.67 1.73
CA ILE A 33 -2.22 5.86 1.10
C ILE A 33 -0.79 5.53 0.67
N LEU A 34 -0.29 6.17 -0.37
CA LEU A 34 1.10 5.99 -0.76
C LEU A 34 2.04 6.33 0.40
N GLY A 35 3.08 5.52 0.57
CA GLY A 35 4.03 5.68 1.66
C GLY A 35 4.65 7.06 1.74
N GLY A 36 4.90 7.70 0.59
CA GLY A 36 5.46 9.04 0.54
C GLY A 36 4.54 10.13 1.10
N TYR A 37 3.25 9.85 1.25
CA TYR A 37 2.27 10.78 1.83
C TYR A 37 1.83 10.39 3.23
N ALA A 38 2.35 9.31 3.77
CA ALA A 38 1.93 8.80 5.09
C ALA A 38 2.21 9.78 6.23
N TRP A 39 3.19 10.64 6.08
CA TRP A 39 3.54 11.64 7.09
C TRP A 39 2.35 12.55 7.45
N ARG A 40 1.40 12.73 6.52
CA ARG A 40 0.18 13.52 6.77
C ARG A 40 -0.73 12.89 7.82
N HIS A 41 -0.57 11.60 8.05
CA HIS A 41 -1.40 10.85 9.00
C HIS A 41 -0.65 10.43 10.25
N THR A 42 0.67 10.31 10.17
CA THR A 42 1.50 9.82 11.28
C THR A 42 2.31 10.92 11.94
N ASN A 43 2.56 12.03 11.25
CA ASN A 43 3.49 13.08 11.64
C ASN A 43 4.92 12.55 11.84
N ASN A 44 5.22 11.39 11.28
CA ASN A 44 6.52 10.75 11.39
C ASN A 44 7.05 10.40 10.01
N PRO A 45 8.37 10.44 9.79
CA PRO A 45 8.95 9.95 8.55
C PRO A 45 8.80 8.43 8.45
N ILE A 46 9.04 7.88 7.27
CA ILE A 46 9.07 6.44 7.08
C ILE A 46 10.13 5.85 8.01
N PRO A 47 9.79 4.83 8.84
CA PRO A 47 10.77 4.20 9.71
C PRO A 47 11.97 3.67 8.94
N SER A 48 13.17 3.73 9.53
CA SER A 48 14.40 3.34 8.86
C SER A 48 14.45 1.88 8.43
N ASN A 49 13.68 1.02 9.12
CA ASN A 49 13.57 -0.41 8.78
C ASN A 49 12.52 -0.70 7.71
N VAL A 50 11.76 0.30 7.28
CA VAL A 50 10.73 0.17 6.25
C VAL A 50 11.26 0.76 4.96
N LYS A 51 11.32 -0.04 3.90
CA LYS A 51 11.82 0.38 2.59
C LYS A 51 10.86 -0.07 1.49
N GLU A 52 10.73 0.77 0.46
CA GLU A 52 10.02 0.39 -0.73
C GLU A 52 10.85 -0.60 -1.53
N HIS A 53 10.26 -1.77 -1.83
CA HIS A 53 10.88 -2.72 -2.74
C HIS A 53 10.95 -2.12 -4.14
N ARG A 54 12.03 -2.40 -4.87
CA ARG A 54 12.27 -1.84 -6.20
C ARG A 54 11.10 -2.02 -7.16
N ASP A 55 10.46 -3.17 -7.14
CA ASP A 55 9.40 -3.53 -8.07
C ASP A 55 7.99 -3.40 -7.50
N TYR A 56 7.87 -2.98 -6.24
CA TYR A 56 6.60 -2.89 -5.53
C TYR A 56 6.33 -1.45 -5.10
N VAL A 57 5.09 -1.20 -4.66
CA VAL A 57 4.68 0.12 -4.18
C VAL A 57 4.49 0.07 -2.67
N LEU A 58 5.21 0.92 -1.95
CA LEU A 58 5.07 1.03 -0.49
C LEU A 58 3.81 1.81 -0.16
N VAL A 59 2.97 1.20 0.68
CA VAL A 59 1.67 1.72 1.07
C VAL A 59 1.55 1.71 2.60
N TYR A 60 0.90 2.72 3.15
CA TYR A 60 0.57 2.81 4.56
C TYR A 60 -0.93 2.53 4.76
N ARG A 61 -1.26 1.61 5.67
CA ARG A 61 -2.65 1.30 6.04
C ARG A 61 -3.16 2.34 7.03
N VAL A 62 -4.24 3.02 6.66
CA VAL A 62 -4.82 4.10 7.47
C VAL A 62 -5.97 3.58 8.33
N GLY A 63 -6.11 4.13 9.53
CA GLY A 63 -7.28 3.89 10.37
C GLY A 63 -7.26 2.57 11.14
N ASN A 64 -6.13 1.89 11.21
CA ASN A 64 -6.02 0.61 11.90
C ASN A 64 -5.18 0.75 13.17
N GLY A 65 -5.68 1.55 14.13
CA GLY A 65 -4.97 1.89 15.35
C GLY A 65 -4.65 0.72 16.28
N LEU A 66 -5.24 -0.47 16.05
CA LEU A 66 -4.99 -1.65 16.85
C LEU A 66 -3.79 -2.47 16.38
N LEU A 67 -3.29 -2.21 15.16
CA LEU A 67 -2.14 -2.92 14.64
C LEU A 67 -0.82 -2.26 15.07
N PRO A 68 0.21 -3.06 15.34
CA PRO A 68 1.56 -2.53 15.55
C PRO A 68 2.01 -1.69 14.36
N GLU A 69 2.82 -0.67 14.62
CA GLU A 69 3.25 0.28 13.58
C GLU A 69 3.88 -0.42 12.36
N HIS A 70 4.71 -1.44 12.59
CA HIS A 70 5.38 -2.14 11.49
C HIS A 70 4.43 -2.90 10.56
N THR A 71 3.22 -3.24 11.02
CA THR A 71 2.23 -3.94 10.19
C THR A 71 1.37 -3.01 9.37
N ARG A 72 1.48 -1.71 9.57
CA ARG A 72 0.75 -0.70 8.79
C ARG A 72 1.39 -0.45 7.44
N TRP A 73 2.65 -0.80 7.29
CA TRP A 73 3.39 -0.65 6.05
C TRP A 73 3.31 -1.94 5.22
N ALA A 74 3.07 -1.81 3.93
CA ALA A 74 3.02 -2.94 3.03
C ALA A 74 3.62 -2.59 1.68
N ASN A 75 4.34 -3.53 1.08
CA ASN A 75 4.79 -3.42 -0.30
C ASN A 75 3.81 -4.21 -1.18
N VAL A 76 3.10 -3.50 -2.04
CA VAL A 76 2.08 -4.08 -2.93
C VAL A 76 2.69 -4.33 -4.29
N ASN A 77 2.53 -5.56 -4.79
CA ASN A 77 2.97 -5.93 -6.13
C ASN A 77 1.95 -5.43 -7.16
N PRO A 78 2.29 -4.43 -7.98
CA PRO A 78 1.34 -3.88 -8.95
C PRO A 78 0.91 -4.89 -10.02
N ASN A 79 1.74 -5.90 -10.28
CA ASN A 79 1.44 -6.91 -11.31
C ASN A 79 0.46 -7.98 -10.83
N THR A 80 0.23 -8.11 -9.53
CA THR A 80 -0.66 -9.13 -8.97
C THR A 80 -1.93 -8.56 -8.36
N ILE A 81 -2.20 -7.28 -8.56
CA ILE A 81 -3.44 -6.65 -8.09
C ILE A 81 -4.63 -7.26 -8.81
N THR A 82 -5.60 -7.71 -8.04
CA THR A 82 -6.85 -8.29 -8.55
C THR A 82 -8.04 -7.35 -8.42
N LYS A 83 -8.00 -6.44 -7.43
CA LYS A 83 -9.02 -5.41 -7.25
C LYS A 83 -8.39 -4.09 -6.88
N PHE A 84 -8.94 -3.00 -7.38
CA PHE A 84 -8.52 -1.65 -7.06
C PHE A 84 -9.77 -0.78 -6.85
N ASN A 85 -9.89 -0.19 -5.65
CA ASN A 85 -11.07 0.61 -5.24
C ASN A 85 -12.39 -0.13 -5.47
N GLY A 86 -12.39 -1.44 -5.19
CA GLY A 86 -13.57 -2.27 -5.32
C GLY A 86 -13.85 -2.76 -6.73
N VAL A 87 -13.06 -2.36 -7.71
CA VAL A 87 -13.23 -2.75 -9.11
C VAL A 87 -12.20 -3.81 -9.48
N GLN A 88 -12.66 -4.88 -10.12
CA GLN A 88 -11.76 -5.93 -10.58
C GLN A 88 -10.86 -5.41 -11.71
N VAL A 89 -9.59 -5.69 -11.58
CA VAL A 89 -8.57 -5.24 -12.53
C VAL A 89 -8.36 -6.28 -13.62
#